data_51fa4677f3180e5d8c0ba23f5627c6cb
#
_entry.id   51fa4677f3180e5d8c0ba23f5627c6cb
#
_cell.length_a   1.000
_cell.length_b   1.000
_cell.length_c   1.000
_cell.angle_alpha   90.00
_cell.angle_beta   90.00
_cell.angle_gamma   90.00
#
_symmetry.space_group_name_H-M   'P 1'
#
loop_
_entity.id
_entity.type
_entity.pdbx_description
1 polymer ?
#
loop_
_entity_poly.entity_id
_entity_poly.type
_entity_poly.pdbx_seq_one_letter_code
_entity_poly.pdbx_strand_id
1 'polypeptide(L)'
;VLKGLEAALSYPSLKVKLNCVPTFQSDEELLQVAALARENPLHVRFIEMMPIGLGKEFTARGEEQIKAVLEKEYGLMTPTEEKLGNGPCHYYTLEKFTGRIGFISALSHKFCDSCNRVRLTSTGFLKGCLQFEDGADLKVLLRSGCSDGILKETIEKVIYEKPVGHNFQEHKKGNEESHIMAQIGG
;
A
#
# COMPACT_ATOMS: atom_id res chain seq x y z
N VAL A 1 0.68 -3.00 -19.56
CA VAL A 1 1.10 -2.02 -18.53
C VAL A 1 1.84 -0.86 -19.19
N LEU A 2 2.95 -1.08 -19.96
CA LEU A 2 3.79 0.00 -20.53
C LEU A 2 3.00 0.95 -21.43
N LYS A 3 2.18 0.45 -22.37
CA LYS A 3 1.33 1.32 -23.22
C LYS A 3 0.36 2.19 -22.41
N GLY A 4 -0.16 1.69 -21.29
CA GLY A 4 -1.00 2.48 -20.38
C GLY A 4 -0.20 3.54 -19.63
N LEU A 5 1.06 3.25 -19.28
CA LEU A 5 1.97 4.22 -18.69
C LEU A 5 2.30 5.35 -19.68
N GLU A 6 2.66 5.02 -20.91
CA GLU A 6 2.91 5.99 -21.98
C GLU A 6 1.71 6.90 -22.21
N ALA A 7 0.50 6.31 -22.27
CA ALA A 7 -0.73 7.08 -22.39
C ALA A 7 -0.96 8.02 -21.20
N ALA A 8 -0.72 7.54 -19.94
CA ALA A 8 -0.86 8.38 -18.75
C ALA A 8 0.15 9.53 -18.74
N LEU A 9 1.39 9.27 -19.12
CA LEU A 9 2.46 10.28 -19.19
C LEU A 9 2.23 11.34 -20.28
N SER A 10 1.43 11.04 -21.31
CA SER A 10 1.05 12.02 -22.32
C SER A 10 0.11 13.13 -21.79
N TYR A 11 -0.41 12.99 -20.57
CA TYR A 11 -1.25 13.99 -19.91
C TYR A 11 -0.47 14.68 -18.78
N PRO A 12 0.12 15.87 -19.00
CA PRO A 12 1.00 16.53 -18.00
C PRO A 12 0.32 16.89 -16.69
N SER A 13 -1.01 16.96 -16.66
CA SER A 13 -1.79 17.22 -15.45
C SER A 13 -1.90 15.99 -14.51
N LEU A 14 -1.59 14.79 -15.01
CA LEU A 14 -1.66 13.57 -14.21
C LEU A 14 -0.38 13.38 -13.40
N LYS A 15 -0.56 13.13 -12.11
CA LYS A 15 0.53 12.68 -11.23
C LYS A 15 0.57 11.15 -11.25
N VAL A 16 1.47 10.60 -12.03
CA VAL A 16 1.60 9.16 -12.21
C VAL A 16 2.43 8.54 -11.08
N LYS A 17 1.92 7.45 -10.52
CA LYS A 17 2.62 6.63 -9.52
C LYS A 17 2.55 5.17 -9.90
N LEU A 18 3.68 4.49 -9.91
CA LEU A 18 3.77 3.06 -10.12
C LEU A 18 3.96 2.34 -8.80
N ASN A 19 3.22 1.26 -8.59
CA ASN A 19 3.41 0.38 -7.45
C ASN A 19 4.13 -0.88 -7.92
N CYS A 20 5.18 -1.25 -7.21
CA CYS A 20 5.88 -2.49 -7.35
C CYS A 20 5.84 -3.22 -6.01
N VAL A 21 5.34 -4.45 -6.01
CA VAL A 21 5.45 -5.36 -4.86
C VAL A 21 6.55 -6.35 -5.18
N PRO A 22 7.77 -6.19 -4.62
CA PRO A 22 8.89 -7.06 -4.93
C PRO A 22 8.65 -8.44 -4.33
N THR A 23 8.62 -9.46 -5.17
CA THR A 23 8.48 -10.87 -4.76
C THR A 23 9.73 -11.65 -5.10
N PHE A 24 9.97 -11.89 -6.40
CA PHE A 24 11.09 -12.69 -6.89
C PHE A 24 12.03 -11.88 -7.82
N GLN A 25 11.83 -10.56 -7.92
CA GLN A 25 12.60 -9.72 -8.83
C GLN A 25 14.10 -9.77 -8.50
N SER A 26 14.91 -9.88 -9.56
CA SER A 26 16.35 -9.71 -9.47
C SER A 26 16.73 -8.25 -9.18
N ASP A 27 17.99 -8.01 -8.85
CA ASP A 27 18.48 -6.64 -8.67
C ASP A 27 18.31 -5.82 -9.94
N GLU A 28 18.58 -6.42 -11.11
CA GLU A 28 18.43 -5.78 -12.42
C GLU A 28 16.98 -5.39 -12.70
N GLU A 29 16.02 -6.24 -12.37
CA GLU A 29 14.61 -5.93 -12.56
C GLU A 29 14.14 -4.80 -11.62
N LEU A 30 14.61 -4.76 -10.37
CA LEU A 30 14.35 -3.64 -9.45
C LEU A 30 14.93 -2.33 -9.97
N LEU A 31 16.15 -2.37 -10.50
CA LEU A 31 16.80 -1.21 -11.11
C LEU A 31 16.04 -0.72 -12.35
N GLN A 32 15.57 -1.63 -13.22
CA GLN A 32 14.76 -1.27 -14.40
C GLN A 32 13.45 -0.60 -14.00
N VAL A 33 12.78 -1.08 -12.95
CA VAL A 33 11.55 -0.46 -12.44
C VAL A 33 11.85 0.93 -11.87
N ALA A 34 12.91 1.08 -11.10
CA ALA A 34 13.32 2.36 -10.53
C ALA A 34 13.72 3.37 -11.63
N ALA A 35 14.38 2.92 -12.71
CA ALA A 35 14.80 3.75 -13.84
C ALA A 35 13.62 4.49 -14.50
N LEU A 36 12.41 3.97 -14.42
CA LEU A 36 11.21 4.67 -14.92
C LEU A 36 11.01 6.03 -14.23
N ALA A 37 11.35 6.14 -12.94
CA ALA A 37 11.29 7.42 -12.23
C ALA A 37 12.51 8.33 -12.53
N ARG A 38 13.61 7.77 -13.02
CA ARG A 38 14.76 8.56 -13.48
C ARG A 38 14.42 9.31 -14.77
N GLU A 39 13.81 8.62 -15.71
CA GLU A 39 13.58 9.09 -17.08
C GLU A 39 12.27 9.90 -17.22
N ASN A 40 11.32 9.71 -16.30
CA ASN A 40 9.98 10.28 -16.42
C ASN A 40 9.55 10.99 -15.12
N PRO A 41 8.64 11.98 -15.21
CA PRO A 41 8.07 12.67 -14.05
C PRO A 41 7.00 11.82 -13.33
N LEU A 42 7.38 10.62 -12.92
CA LEU A 42 6.53 9.69 -12.20
C LEU A 42 7.23 9.22 -10.91
N HIS A 43 6.47 8.65 -10.00
CA HIS A 43 7.02 8.12 -8.76
C HIS A 43 6.87 6.60 -8.73
N VAL A 44 7.97 5.89 -8.47
CA VAL A 44 7.96 4.43 -8.24
C VAL A 44 7.87 4.17 -6.75
N ARG A 45 6.92 3.34 -6.33
CA ARG A 45 6.71 2.96 -4.93
C ARG A 45 6.91 1.47 -4.77
N PHE A 46 7.90 1.08 -4.01
CA PHE A 46 8.10 -0.30 -3.58
C PHE A 46 7.25 -0.55 -2.35
N ILE A 47 6.40 -1.58 -2.44
CA ILE A 47 5.45 -1.93 -1.37
C ILE A 47 5.88 -3.26 -0.78
N GLU A 48 6.12 -3.28 0.52
CA GLU A 48 6.47 -4.49 1.24
C GLU A 48 5.31 -5.49 1.20
N MET A 49 5.61 -6.74 0.85
CA MET A 49 4.62 -7.80 0.79
C MET A 49 4.10 -8.11 2.20
N MET A 50 2.79 -8.04 2.36
CA MET A 50 2.13 -8.43 3.59
C MET A 50 1.71 -9.91 3.52
N PRO A 51 1.83 -10.68 4.63
CA PRO A 51 1.49 -12.10 4.65
C PRO A 51 -0.02 -12.33 4.76
N ILE A 52 -0.77 -11.89 3.75
CA ILE A 52 -2.23 -12.03 3.62
C ILE A 52 -2.54 -12.87 2.40
N GLY A 53 -3.42 -13.86 2.54
CA GLY A 53 -3.77 -14.78 1.47
C GLY A 53 -2.53 -15.41 0.85
N LEU A 54 -2.37 -15.33 -0.46
CA LEU A 54 -1.20 -15.85 -1.19
C LEU A 54 0.11 -15.16 -0.78
N GLY A 55 0.07 -13.96 -0.20
CA GLY A 55 1.27 -13.25 0.27
C GLY A 55 2.06 -14.01 1.33
N LYS A 56 1.45 -14.99 2.02
CA LYS A 56 2.11 -15.87 3.00
C LYS A 56 3.14 -16.81 2.37
N GLU A 57 3.04 -17.04 1.07
CA GLU A 57 3.90 -17.98 0.33
C GLU A 57 5.17 -17.31 -0.22
N PHE A 58 5.27 -15.98 -0.13
CA PHE A 58 6.35 -15.21 -0.70
C PHE A 58 7.33 -14.73 0.36
N THR A 59 8.63 -14.90 0.07
CA THR A 59 9.68 -14.20 0.79
C THR A 59 9.98 -12.90 0.03
N ALA A 60 9.50 -11.78 0.55
CA ALA A 60 9.70 -10.49 -0.09
C ALA A 60 10.96 -9.80 0.42
N ARG A 61 11.55 -8.94 -0.42
CA ARG A 61 12.62 -8.03 -0.02
C ARG A 61 12.05 -6.87 0.78
N GLY A 62 12.68 -6.56 1.91
CA GLY A 62 12.36 -5.38 2.71
C GLY A 62 12.96 -4.09 2.12
N GLU A 63 12.53 -2.96 2.67
CA GLU A 63 12.97 -1.62 2.23
C GLU A 63 14.48 -1.47 2.19
N GLU A 64 15.19 -1.83 3.25
CA GLU A 64 16.65 -1.67 3.36
C GLU A 64 17.40 -2.45 2.29
N GLN A 65 16.94 -3.64 1.94
CA GLN A 65 17.56 -4.46 0.89
C GLN A 65 17.41 -3.81 -0.49
N ILE A 66 16.21 -3.29 -0.79
CA ILE A 66 15.94 -2.61 -2.06
C ILE A 66 16.72 -1.30 -2.12
N LYS A 67 16.72 -0.54 -1.03
CA LYS A 67 17.46 0.71 -0.92
C LYS A 67 18.94 0.50 -1.18
N ALA A 68 19.57 -0.54 -0.58
CA ALA A 68 20.96 -0.86 -0.80
C ALA A 68 21.28 -1.17 -2.28
N VAL A 69 20.37 -1.87 -2.99
CA VAL A 69 20.51 -2.13 -4.43
C VAL A 69 20.47 -0.82 -5.23
N LEU A 70 19.50 0.04 -4.94
CA LEU A 70 19.32 1.32 -5.64
C LEU A 70 20.48 2.28 -5.36
N GLU A 71 20.95 2.37 -4.12
CA GLU A 71 22.08 3.25 -3.73
C GLU A 71 23.40 2.81 -4.34
N LYS A 72 23.60 1.52 -4.48
CA LYS A 72 24.78 0.97 -5.15
C LYS A 72 24.90 1.39 -6.62
N GLU A 73 23.78 1.49 -7.32
CA GLU A 73 23.74 1.81 -8.75
C GLU A 73 23.56 3.32 -8.99
N TYR A 74 22.68 3.99 -8.24
CA TYR A 74 22.25 5.35 -8.53
C TYR A 74 22.78 6.40 -7.52
N GLY A 75 23.49 5.98 -6.48
CA GLY A 75 24.01 6.87 -5.45
C GLY A 75 23.04 7.05 -4.30
N LEU A 76 23.42 7.90 -3.35
CA LEU A 76 22.73 8.11 -2.08
C LEU A 76 21.28 8.56 -2.25
N MET A 77 20.38 7.89 -1.57
CA MET A 77 18.96 8.24 -1.46
C MET A 77 18.75 9.23 -0.33
N THR A 78 18.30 10.45 -0.66
CA THR A 78 18.02 11.49 0.32
C THR A 78 16.52 11.57 0.61
N PRO A 79 16.08 11.45 1.87
CA PRO A 79 14.67 11.59 2.23
C PRO A 79 14.12 12.96 1.79
N THR A 80 12.85 12.98 1.40
CA THR A 80 12.14 14.23 1.09
C THR A 80 10.84 14.34 1.87
N GLU A 81 10.54 15.54 2.35
CA GLU A 81 9.28 15.87 3.04
C GLU A 81 8.16 16.27 2.06
N GLU A 82 8.39 16.16 0.76
CA GLU A 82 7.40 16.49 -0.26
C GLU A 82 6.13 15.64 -0.09
N LYS A 83 4.98 16.30 0.12
CA LYS A 83 3.70 15.63 0.26
C LYS A 83 3.15 15.19 -1.10
N LEU A 84 3.41 13.95 -1.46
CA LEU A 84 2.96 13.36 -2.72
C LEU A 84 1.64 12.59 -2.61
N GLY A 85 0.89 12.79 -1.53
CA GLY A 85 -0.42 12.19 -1.26
C GLY A 85 -0.66 11.93 0.22
N ASN A 86 -1.80 11.30 0.55
CA ASN A 86 -2.24 11.01 1.93
C ASN A 86 -1.90 9.58 2.40
N GLY A 87 -0.98 8.89 1.71
CA GLY A 87 -0.59 7.53 2.06
C GLY A 87 0.66 7.48 2.94
N PRO A 88 0.98 6.30 3.49
CA PRO A 88 2.12 6.10 4.39
C PRO A 88 3.46 5.96 3.66
N CYS A 89 3.53 6.38 2.41
CA CYS A 89 4.73 6.24 1.60
C CYS A 89 5.79 7.26 2.02
N HIS A 90 6.98 6.79 2.35
CA HIS A 90 8.17 7.61 2.53
C HIS A 90 8.87 7.77 1.18
N TYR A 91 9.20 9.00 0.80
CA TYR A 91 9.81 9.28 -0.49
C TYR A 91 11.26 9.73 -0.35
N TYR A 92 12.03 9.40 -1.38
CA TYR A 92 13.45 9.74 -1.50
C TYR A 92 13.72 10.38 -2.85
N THR A 93 14.66 11.31 -2.85
CA THR A 93 15.28 11.85 -4.05
C THR A 93 16.57 11.07 -4.35
N LEU A 94 16.87 10.92 -5.64
CA LEU A 94 18.14 10.43 -6.15
C LEU A 94 18.70 11.45 -7.14
N GLU A 95 20.01 11.56 -7.21
CA GLU A 95 20.64 12.41 -8.21
C GLU A 95 20.23 12.00 -9.62
N LYS A 96 19.93 12.95 -10.49
CA LYS A 96 19.47 12.75 -11.88
C LYS A 96 18.11 12.04 -12.04
N PHE A 97 17.32 11.87 -10.99
CA PHE A 97 15.96 11.37 -11.08
C PHE A 97 14.97 12.51 -11.24
N THR A 98 14.11 12.42 -12.24
CA THR A 98 13.01 13.37 -12.44
C THR A 98 11.88 13.14 -11.44
N GLY A 99 11.56 11.88 -11.19
CA GLY A 99 10.56 11.45 -10.20
C GLY A 99 11.15 11.16 -8.83
N ARG A 100 10.41 10.36 -8.05
CA ARG A 100 10.82 9.97 -6.69
C ARG A 100 10.72 8.45 -6.55
N ILE A 101 11.56 7.91 -5.68
CA ILE A 101 11.41 6.54 -5.19
C ILE A 101 10.72 6.60 -3.85
N GLY A 102 9.74 5.74 -3.65
CA GLY A 102 9.00 5.66 -2.40
C GLY A 102 8.93 4.24 -1.85
N PHE A 103 8.77 4.14 -0.53
CA PHE A 103 8.57 2.86 0.14
C PHE A 103 7.30 2.88 0.98
N ILE A 104 6.57 1.77 0.95
CA ILE A 104 5.42 1.49 1.81
C ILE A 104 5.75 0.23 2.59
N SER A 105 6.31 0.40 3.76
CA SER A 105 6.95 -0.66 4.56
C SER A 105 6.06 -1.05 5.73
N ALA A 106 5.03 -1.86 5.45
CA ALA A 106 4.02 -2.23 6.42
C ALA A 106 4.56 -3.12 7.54
N LEU A 107 5.61 -3.91 7.29
CA LEU A 107 6.19 -4.84 8.27
C LEU A 107 7.42 -4.25 8.96
N SER A 108 8.37 -3.71 8.17
CA SER A 108 9.64 -3.19 8.69
C SER A 108 9.52 -1.82 9.33
N HIS A 109 8.64 -0.96 8.82
CA HIS A 109 8.37 0.38 9.34
C HIS A 109 6.86 0.59 9.49
N LYS A 110 6.30 0.01 10.56
CA LYS A 110 4.86 0.08 10.86
C LYS A 110 4.37 1.52 10.91
N PHE A 111 3.30 1.81 10.18
CA PHE A 111 2.64 3.12 10.15
C PHE A 111 1.21 3.08 10.71
N CYS A 112 0.91 2.12 11.59
CA CYS A 112 -0.43 1.91 12.13
C CYS A 112 -0.96 3.11 12.90
N ASP A 113 -0.11 3.81 13.64
CA ASP A 113 -0.47 5.00 14.44
C ASP A 113 -1.01 6.15 13.59
N SER A 114 -0.55 6.26 12.34
CA SER A 114 -0.99 7.27 11.37
C SER A 114 -1.91 6.72 10.29
N CYS A 115 -2.36 5.46 10.43
CA CYS A 115 -3.16 4.79 9.41
C CYS A 115 -4.59 5.34 9.34
N ASN A 116 -4.89 6.08 8.29
CA ASN A 116 -6.19 6.66 8.00
C ASN A 116 -7.06 5.79 7.06
N ARG A 117 -6.80 4.49 6.94
CA ARG A 117 -7.46 3.64 5.96
C ARG A 117 -8.54 2.78 6.56
N VAL A 118 -9.62 2.66 5.81
CA VAL A 118 -10.66 1.64 5.95
C VAL A 118 -10.83 0.95 4.60
N ARG A 119 -11.45 -0.21 4.58
CA ARG A 119 -11.73 -0.95 3.35
C ARG A 119 -13.20 -1.28 3.26
N LEU A 120 -13.77 -1.01 2.11
CA LEU A 120 -15.11 -1.47 1.76
C LEU A 120 -14.95 -2.57 0.70
N THR A 121 -15.38 -3.77 1.02
CA THR A 121 -15.34 -4.89 0.07
C THR A 121 -16.42 -4.74 -1.00
N SER A 122 -16.27 -5.48 -2.11
CA SER A 122 -17.29 -5.54 -3.17
C SER A 122 -18.64 -6.11 -2.69
N THR A 123 -18.63 -6.83 -1.57
CA THR A 123 -19.83 -7.38 -0.93
C THR A 123 -20.50 -6.40 0.02
N GLY A 124 -19.92 -5.22 0.25
CA GLY A 124 -20.47 -4.18 1.12
C GLY A 124 -20.08 -4.32 2.59
N PHE A 125 -19.04 -5.09 2.90
CA PHE A 125 -18.50 -5.21 4.25
C PHE A 125 -17.40 -4.15 4.49
N LEU A 126 -17.55 -3.36 5.56
CA LEU A 126 -16.59 -2.33 5.96
C LEU A 126 -15.62 -2.90 6.99
N LYS A 127 -14.32 -2.79 6.71
CA LYS A 127 -13.22 -3.23 7.59
C LYS A 127 -12.40 -2.04 8.08
N GLY A 128 -12.06 -2.04 9.36
CA GLY A 128 -11.17 -1.03 9.96
C GLY A 128 -9.68 -1.29 9.69
N CYS A 129 -9.30 -2.54 9.50
CA CYS A 129 -7.92 -2.97 9.25
C CYS A 129 -7.86 -4.03 8.15
N LEU A 130 -6.72 -4.08 7.46
CA LEU A 130 -6.48 -5.08 6.42
C LEU A 130 -6.29 -6.49 6.99
N GLN A 131 -5.58 -6.61 8.12
CA GLN A 131 -5.21 -7.90 8.69
C GLN A 131 -6.38 -8.65 9.32
N PHE A 132 -7.33 -7.96 9.94
CA PHE A 132 -8.39 -8.57 10.72
C PHE A 132 -9.70 -8.65 9.96
N GLU A 133 -10.52 -9.65 10.29
CA GLU A 133 -11.85 -9.84 9.72
C GLU A 133 -12.92 -8.94 10.35
N ASP A 134 -12.58 -8.23 11.43
CA ASP A 134 -13.50 -7.35 12.15
C ASP A 134 -14.00 -6.19 11.28
N GLY A 135 -15.29 -5.88 11.45
CA GLY A 135 -15.93 -4.83 10.70
C GLY A 135 -17.47 -4.88 10.79
N ALA A 136 -18.13 -4.31 9.80
CA ALA A 136 -19.60 -4.29 9.72
C ALA A 136 -20.10 -4.52 8.30
N ASP A 137 -21.19 -5.29 8.18
CA ASP A 137 -21.89 -5.48 6.91
C ASP A 137 -22.84 -4.31 6.64
N LEU A 138 -22.35 -3.31 5.91
CA LEU A 138 -23.14 -2.15 5.54
C LEU A 138 -24.22 -2.48 4.51
N LYS A 139 -24.03 -3.52 3.70
CA LYS A 139 -25.01 -3.96 2.73
C LYS A 139 -26.28 -4.48 3.42
N VAL A 140 -26.13 -5.28 4.47
CA VAL A 140 -27.27 -5.77 5.26
C VAL A 140 -28.03 -4.61 5.88
N LEU A 141 -27.33 -3.64 6.48
CA LEU A 141 -27.97 -2.44 7.04
C LEU A 141 -28.73 -1.64 6.00
N LEU A 142 -28.12 -1.36 4.86
CA LEU A 142 -28.76 -0.61 3.77
C LEU A 142 -30.00 -1.35 3.21
N ARG A 143 -29.91 -2.67 3.05
CA ARG A 143 -31.00 -3.48 2.52
C ARG A 143 -32.15 -3.65 3.51
N SER A 144 -31.90 -3.57 4.80
CA SER A 144 -32.96 -3.56 5.84
C SER A 144 -33.69 -2.21 5.96
N GLY A 145 -33.27 -1.18 5.22
CA GLY A 145 -33.87 0.14 5.28
C GLY A 145 -33.49 0.93 6.53
N CYS A 146 -32.30 0.73 7.08
CA CYS A 146 -31.83 1.50 8.22
C CYS A 146 -31.76 3.00 7.89
N SER A 147 -31.86 3.85 8.92
CA SER A 147 -31.67 5.29 8.75
C SER A 147 -30.20 5.64 8.49
N ASP A 148 -29.95 6.78 7.85
CA ASP A 148 -28.60 7.32 7.66
C ASP A 148 -27.86 7.51 8.99
N GLY A 149 -28.58 7.80 10.09
CA GLY A 149 -28.02 7.88 11.43
C GLY A 149 -27.40 6.57 11.88
N ILE A 150 -28.12 5.46 11.76
CA ILE A 150 -27.62 4.12 12.10
C ILE A 150 -26.43 3.73 11.23
N LEU A 151 -26.49 4.03 9.94
CA LEU A 151 -25.38 3.77 9.02
C LEU A 151 -24.13 4.54 9.44
N LYS A 152 -24.27 5.84 9.74
CA LYS A 152 -23.17 6.70 10.20
C LYS A 152 -22.56 6.19 11.50
N GLU A 153 -23.38 5.91 12.51
CA GLU A 153 -22.92 5.37 13.79
C GLU A 153 -22.14 4.06 13.62
N THR A 154 -22.62 3.19 12.72
CA THR A 154 -21.93 1.93 12.43
C THR A 154 -20.56 2.16 11.78
N ILE A 155 -20.48 3.08 10.83
CA ILE A 155 -19.20 3.45 10.18
C ILE A 155 -18.23 4.04 11.21
N GLU A 156 -18.70 4.98 12.02
CA GLU A 156 -17.93 5.61 13.09
C GLU A 156 -17.39 4.55 14.07
N LYS A 157 -18.25 3.62 14.49
CA LYS A 157 -17.85 2.52 15.37
C LYS A 157 -16.71 1.71 14.78
N VAL A 158 -16.81 1.26 13.52
CA VAL A 158 -15.73 0.51 12.84
C VAL A 158 -14.42 1.30 12.78
N ILE A 159 -14.50 2.63 12.62
CA ILE A 159 -13.31 3.50 12.61
C ILE A 159 -12.70 3.62 14.01
N TYR A 160 -13.51 3.83 15.04
CA TYR A 160 -13.05 3.97 16.43
C TYR A 160 -12.49 2.67 17.01
N GLU A 161 -13.06 1.54 16.60
CA GLU A 161 -12.63 0.20 17.04
C GLU A 161 -11.45 -0.36 16.23
N LYS A 162 -10.84 0.44 15.36
CA LYS A 162 -9.63 0.01 14.65
C LYS A 162 -8.56 -0.46 15.65
N PRO A 163 -7.92 -1.62 15.37
CA PRO A 163 -6.82 -2.07 16.21
C PRO A 163 -5.67 -1.05 16.19
N VAL A 164 -4.98 -0.92 17.30
CA VAL A 164 -3.80 -0.03 17.46
C VAL A 164 -2.72 -0.35 16.42
N GLY A 165 -2.60 -1.62 16.04
CA GLY A 165 -1.65 -2.04 15.03
C GLY A 165 -1.90 -3.46 14.55
N HIS A 166 -1.22 -3.81 13.45
CA HIS A 166 -1.17 -5.18 12.99
C HIS A 166 -0.13 -5.99 13.78
N ASN A 167 -0.30 -7.31 13.78
CA ASN A 167 0.57 -8.27 14.44
C ASN A 167 1.09 -9.38 13.51
N PHE A 168 1.33 -9.05 12.25
CA PHE A 168 1.79 -10.01 11.23
C PHE A 168 3.04 -10.81 11.64
N GLN A 169 3.87 -10.26 12.53
CA GLN A 169 5.07 -10.92 13.03
C GLN A 169 4.81 -11.83 14.22
N GLU A 170 3.66 -11.69 14.88
CA GLU A 170 3.25 -12.52 15.97
C GLU A 170 2.27 -13.56 15.44
N HIS A 171 2.68 -14.82 15.35
CA HIS A 171 1.81 -15.93 14.91
C HIS A 171 0.71 -16.24 15.95
N LYS A 172 0.03 -15.22 16.45
CA LYS A 172 -1.16 -15.41 17.28
C LYS A 172 -2.32 -15.80 16.38
N LYS A 173 -2.78 -17.02 16.51
CA LYS A 173 -4.06 -17.47 15.96
C LYS A 173 -5.17 -16.58 16.52
N GLY A 174 -5.71 -15.72 15.71
CA GLY A 174 -6.80 -14.80 16.03
C GLY A 174 -7.65 -14.57 14.78
N ASN A 175 -8.47 -13.56 14.80
CA ASN A 175 -9.39 -13.16 13.75
C ASN A 175 -8.65 -12.57 12.52
N GLU A 176 -7.69 -13.34 11.96
CA GLU A 176 -6.89 -12.91 10.81
C GLU A 176 -7.66 -13.07 9.50
N GLU A 177 -7.37 -12.16 8.56
CA GLU A 177 -7.96 -12.19 7.23
C GLU A 177 -7.71 -13.51 6.49
N SER A 178 -8.80 -14.18 6.14
CA SER A 178 -8.80 -15.44 5.42
C SER A 178 -8.91 -15.27 3.90
N HIS A 179 -9.40 -14.11 3.45
CA HIS A 179 -9.59 -13.81 2.05
C HIS A 179 -8.29 -13.39 1.36
N ILE A 180 -8.20 -13.61 0.05
CA ILE A 180 -7.10 -13.06 -0.75
C ILE A 180 -7.30 -11.57 -1.01
N MET A 181 -6.20 -10.85 -1.29
CA MET A 181 -6.21 -9.39 -1.49
C MET A 181 -7.25 -8.92 -2.52
N ALA A 182 -7.46 -9.67 -3.60
CA ALA A 182 -8.45 -9.33 -4.63
C ALA A 182 -9.90 -9.33 -4.14
N GLN A 183 -10.20 -10.06 -3.06
CA GLN A 183 -11.55 -10.13 -2.47
C GLN A 183 -11.82 -9.00 -1.47
N ILE A 184 -10.77 -8.41 -0.92
CA ILE A 184 -10.86 -7.35 0.11
C ILE A 184 -10.49 -5.97 -0.41
N GLY A 185 -10.47 -5.78 -1.72
CA GLY A 185 -10.26 -4.48 -2.35
C GLY A 185 -8.78 -4.04 -2.39
N GLY A 186 -7.90 -4.99 -2.61
CA GLY A 186 -6.44 -4.77 -2.76
C GLY A 186 -5.97 -4.99 -4.17
#